data_895426302cc8d4c72b1d25aff06b0102
#
_entry.id   895426302cc8d4c72b1d25aff06b0102
#
_cell.length_a   1.000
_cell.length_b   1.000
_cell.length_c   1.000
_cell.angle_alpha   90.00
_cell.angle_beta   90.00
_cell.angle_gamma   90.00
#
_symmetry.space_group_name_H-M   'P 1'
#
loop_
_entity.id
_entity.type
_entity.pdbx_description
1 polymer ?
#
loop_
_entity_poly.entity_id
_entity_poly.type
_entity_poly.pdbx_seq_one_letter_code
_entity_poly.pdbx_strand_id
1 'polypeptide(L)'
;MTCISNPSEKLSSSVWKTNGVLLLVLLILATAIRVWLLCHTEVTSRDSIGFERYAWELEHKKWKQVLRSNLHHPLYPLTVLAMSVPVRQIVGGSDLVVMQASAQLASGLAGILLVIPMFFLGKELFDRRVGFWAAAIFQCLPVGARVMSDALSESVFLLISTIALLLALRAFRTGSMTGFVGCGCCAGLAYLTRPEGILIAVAVAVALVGRRLFVQRQKVWTEIASQLAGLIAATALVAGPYIAIIQGFSNKTTTRDLLKSEIRQSRSELTATDETRNKHGSLSVFVPCFIRGPMLSAFGFRLSDFGIGISNFAIWWPDGKVSDLPGHLWWSLYALASELSKGFFYVAWIPALIGLFTYRARLRFWSGEMVLLVLCLLQCLALLRVAMVAGYVADRHVLIIVLGGLYWAVAAVFFLVERIRKGASWFRTLCPRAALLFLALVLVALPKTLEPLHANRAGHHAVGLWLAEHITPADEIDDPFCWAAHYAGRTFLRETPGASLSCTPCFRYVVHDCRPDHRDRFRKPSAPIGNLVAAGGQVVYHWPEEVHVEEANILLFAVPLTGNK
;
A
#
# COMPACT_ATOMS: atom_id res chain seq x y z
N MET A 1 -7.54 11.14 -60.70
CA MET A 1 -7.83 10.22 -59.58
C MET A 1 -7.53 10.94 -58.28
N THR A 2 -8.51 11.59 -57.70
CA THR A 2 -8.40 12.25 -56.39
C THR A 2 -8.69 11.21 -55.31
N CYS A 3 -7.67 10.84 -54.55
CA CYS A 3 -7.84 9.96 -53.35
C CYS A 3 -8.74 10.67 -52.36
N ILE A 4 -9.99 10.23 -52.26
CA ILE A 4 -10.93 10.60 -51.20
C ILE A 4 -10.45 9.86 -49.95
N SER A 5 -9.74 10.57 -49.05
CA SER A 5 -9.35 10.03 -47.73
C SER A 5 -10.58 9.70 -46.91
N ASN A 6 -10.66 8.46 -46.44
CA ASN A 6 -11.78 7.89 -45.70
C ASN A 6 -12.03 8.71 -44.41
N PRO A 7 -13.22 9.27 -44.19
CA PRO A 7 -13.50 10.12 -43.00
C PRO A 7 -13.30 9.40 -41.65
N SER A 8 -13.39 8.06 -41.63
CA SER A 8 -13.12 7.24 -40.44
C SER A 8 -11.64 7.26 -40.00
N GLU A 9 -10.67 7.37 -40.93
CA GLU A 9 -9.25 7.47 -40.60
C GLU A 9 -8.90 8.81 -39.96
N LYS A 10 -9.46 9.92 -40.48
CA LYS A 10 -9.25 11.27 -39.89
C LYS A 10 -9.83 11.39 -38.47
N LEU A 11 -11.00 10.78 -38.20
CA LEU A 11 -11.58 10.76 -36.86
C LEU A 11 -10.73 9.94 -35.87
N SER A 12 -10.20 8.80 -36.31
CA SER A 12 -9.29 7.95 -35.54
C SER A 12 -8.01 8.70 -35.17
N SER A 13 -7.35 9.34 -36.13
CA SER A 13 -6.09 10.06 -35.89
C SER A 13 -6.23 11.26 -34.96
N SER A 14 -7.35 11.98 -35.02
CA SER A 14 -7.66 13.10 -34.10
C SER A 14 -7.87 12.65 -32.64
N VAL A 15 -8.55 11.54 -32.45
CA VAL A 15 -8.79 10.96 -31.09
C VAL A 15 -7.49 10.46 -30.47
N TRP A 16 -6.61 9.84 -31.25
CA TRP A 16 -5.30 9.39 -30.77
C TRP A 16 -4.39 10.57 -30.39
N LYS A 17 -4.34 11.62 -31.21
CA LYS A 17 -3.58 12.85 -30.90
C LYS A 17 -4.03 13.48 -29.59
N THR A 18 -5.33 13.58 -29.36
CA THR A 18 -5.88 14.17 -28.12
C THR A 18 -5.55 13.33 -26.87
N ASN A 19 -5.65 12.00 -26.93
CA ASN A 19 -5.26 11.14 -25.81
C ASN A 19 -3.76 11.22 -25.52
N GLY A 20 -2.91 11.28 -26.57
CA GLY A 20 -1.47 11.44 -26.43
C GLY A 20 -1.07 12.72 -25.70
N VAL A 21 -1.69 13.85 -26.05
CA VAL A 21 -1.45 15.13 -25.35
C VAL A 21 -1.85 15.06 -23.90
N LEU A 22 -3.02 14.50 -23.56
CA LEU A 22 -3.47 14.37 -22.18
C LEU A 22 -2.54 13.47 -21.36
N LEU A 23 -2.09 12.35 -21.92
CA LEU A 23 -1.12 11.47 -21.27
C LEU A 23 0.23 12.15 -21.07
N LEU A 24 0.71 12.92 -22.07
CA LEU A 24 1.96 13.67 -21.95
C LEU A 24 1.90 14.68 -20.80
N VAL A 25 0.78 15.42 -20.68
CA VAL A 25 0.57 16.36 -19.56
C VAL A 25 0.58 15.63 -18.22
N LEU A 26 -0.09 14.48 -18.12
CA LEU A 26 -0.09 13.67 -16.88
C LEU A 26 1.32 13.14 -16.55
N LEU A 27 2.07 12.66 -17.53
CA LEU A 27 3.44 12.19 -17.33
C LEU A 27 4.36 13.32 -16.86
N ILE A 28 4.27 14.51 -17.48
CA ILE A 28 5.05 15.69 -17.07
C ILE A 28 4.69 16.07 -15.63
N LEU A 29 3.40 16.16 -15.28
CA LEU A 29 2.95 16.47 -13.94
C LEU A 29 3.46 15.46 -12.91
N ALA A 30 3.29 14.16 -13.18
CA ALA A 30 3.75 13.11 -12.29
C ALA A 30 5.27 13.13 -12.12
N THR A 31 6.02 13.33 -13.22
CA THR A 31 7.48 13.42 -13.18
C THR A 31 7.93 14.62 -12.36
N ALA A 32 7.35 15.79 -12.56
CA ALA A 32 7.72 17.00 -11.83
C ALA A 32 7.52 16.82 -10.31
N ILE A 33 6.39 16.27 -9.89
CA ILE A 33 6.12 16.00 -8.47
C ILE A 33 7.12 14.98 -7.91
N ARG A 34 7.43 13.89 -8.66
CA ARG A 34 8.36 12.84 -8.18
C ARG A 34 9.77 13.37 -8.07
N VAL A 35 10.26 14.07 -9.10
CA VAL A 35 11.60 14.67 -9.07
C VAL A 35 11.72 15.65 -7.90
N TRP A 36 10.72 16.51 -7.71
CA TRP A 36 10.73 17.42 -6.56
C TRP A 36 10.84 16.68 -5.24
N LEU A 37 9.97 15.70 -4.98
CA LEU A 37 9.95 14.98 -3.71
C LEU A 37 11.22 14.15 -3.49
N LEU A 38 11.75 13.51 -4.54
CA LEU A 38 13.01 12.75 -4.45
C LEU A 38 14.20 13.65 -4.09
N CYS A 39 14.27 14.85 -4.69
CA CYS A 39 15.32 15.81 -4.38
C CYS A 39 15.20 16.44 -2.98
N HIS A 40 14.02 16.35 -2.33
CA HIS A 40 13.74 16.91 -1.01
C HIS A 40 13.40 15.82 0.02
N THR A 41 13.97 14.63 -0.13
CA THR A 41 13.85 13.52 0.83
C THR A 41 15.03 13.54 1.77
N GLU A 42 14.81 13.78 3.06
CA GLU A 42 15.86 13.78 4.07
C GLU A 42 16.30 12.35 4.43
N VAL A 43 15.33 11.49 4.68
CA VAL A 43 15.55 10.06 4.95
C VAL A 43 14.49 9.23 4.27
N THR A 44 14.78 7.97 3.96
CA THR A 44 13.75 7.01 3.53
C THR A 44 12.87 6.58 4.70
N SER A 45 11.69 6.03 4.42
CA SER A 45 10.84 5.48 5.47
C SER A 45 11.50 4.28 6.15
N ARG A 46 11.06 3.97 7.37
CA ARG A 46 11.60 2.82 8.12
C ARG A 46 11.44 1.50 7.38
N ASP A 47 10.31 1.31 6.70
CA ASP A 47 10.05 0.09 5.93
C ASP A 47 10.95 0.00 4.69
N SER A 48 11.40 1.14 4.16
CA SER A 48 12.34 1.20 3.02
C SER A 48 13.66 0.53 3.33
N ILE A 49 14.19 0.74 4.54
CA ILE A 49 15.42 0.08 5.01
C ILE A 49 15.31 -1.45 4.90
N GLY A 50 14.13 -1.98 5.25
CA GLY A 50 13.85 -3.41 5.12
C GLY A 50 13.83 -3.90 3.66
N PHE A 51 13.28 -3.11 2.73
CA PHE A 51 13.26 -3.45 1.32
C PHE A 51 14.64 -3.34 0.66
N GLU A 52 15.39 -2.30 1.00
CA GLU A 52 16.75 -2.07 0.51
C GLU A 52 17.68 -3.21 0.97
N ARG A 53 17.62 -3.56 2.27
CA ARG A 53 18.36 -4.71 2.81
C ARG A 53 17.96 -6.01 2.11
N TYR A 54 16.67 -6.23 1.89
CA TYR A 54 16.18 -7.43 1.21
C TYR A 54 16.73 -7.53 -0.23
N ALA A 55 16.73 -6.41 -0.98
CA ALA A 55 17.29 -6.37 -2.33
C ALA A 55 18.80 -6.71 -2.31
N TRP A 56 19.54 -6.12 -1.38
CA TRP A 56 20.97 -6.40 -1.19
C TRP A 56 21.23 -7.86 -0.80
N GLU A 57 20.43 -8.43 0.10
CA GLU A 57 20.54 -9.85 0.50
C GLU A 57 20.27 -10.79 -0.68
N LEU A 58 19.33 -10.46 -1.58
CA LEU A 58 19.07 -11.24 -2.79
C LEU A 58 20.27 -11.30 -3.75
N GLU A 59 21.08 -10.23 -3.77
CA GLU A 59 22.32 -10.16 -4.56
C GLU A 59 23.47 -10.99 -3.91
N HIS A 60 23.57 -10.99 -2.58
CA HIS A 60 24.76 -11.48 -1.86
C HIS A 60 24.59 -12.83 -1.15
N LYS A 61 23.35 -13.26 -0.92
CA LYS A 61 23.03 -14.50 -0.18
C LYS A 61 22.26 -15.50 -1.04
N LYS A 62 22.07 -16.71 -0.54
CA LYS A 62 21.27 -17.75 -1.21
C LYS A 62 19.80 -17.33 -1.27
N TRP A 63 19.28 -17.02 -2.45
CA TRP A 63 17.95 -16.45 -2.69
C TRP A 63 16.79 -17.21 -2.02
N LYS A 64 16.82 -18.58 -1.99
CA LYS A 64 15.78 -19.37 -1.31
C LYS A 64 15.74 -19.12 0.20
N GLN A 65 16.92 -18.97 0.83
CA GLN A 65 17.02 -18.67 2.26
C GLN A 65 16.50 -17.25 2.53
N VAL A 66 16.89 -16.30 1.70
CA VAL A 66 16.46 -14.91 1.79
C VAL A 66 14.94 -14.78 1.66
N LEU A 67 14.32 -15.50 0.70
CA LEU A 67 12.86 -15.52 0.56
C LEU A 67 12.13 -16.07 1.79
N ARG A 68 12.70 -17.05 2.47
CA ARG A 68 12.10 -17.68 3.67
C ARG A 68 12.26 -16.84 4.93
N SER A 69 13.34 -16.08 5.06
CA SER A 69 13.66 -15.30 6.25
C SER A 69 13.00 -13.91 6.25
N ASN A 70 12.75 -13.35 5.06
CA ASN A 70 12.21 -12.00 4.95
C ASN A 70 10.69 -11.93 5.14
N LEU A 71 10.24 -10.86 5.81
CA LEU A 71 8.82 -10.61 6.11
C LEU A 71 8.06 -10.02 4.93
N HIS A 72 8.76 -9.35 4.02
CA HIS A 72 8.19 -8.68 2.87
C HIS A 72 8.06 -9.61 1.67
N HIS A 73 7.12 -9.32 0.77
CA HIS A 73 6.97 -10.01 -0.49
C HIS A 73 8.07 -9.62 -1.49
N PRO A 74 8.48 -10.51 -2.42
CA PRO A 74 9.76 -10.38 -3.12
C PRO A 74 9.76 -9.42 -4.31
N LEU A 75 8.62 -9.09 -4.94
CA LEU A 75 8.64 -8.40 -6.23
C LEU A 75 9.19 -6.99 -6.13
N TYR A 76 8.86 -6.24 -5.06
CA TYR A 76 9.41 -4.89 -4.89
C TYR A 76 10.93 -4.93 -4.63
N PRO A 77 11.49 -5.73 -3.70
CA PRO A 77 12.93 -5.90 -3.60
C PRO A 77 13.63 -6.35 -4.89
N LEU A 78 12.98 -7.22 -5.69
CA LEU A 78 13.50 -7.59 -7.01
C LEU A 78 13.51 -6.42 -7.99
N THR A 79 12.52 -5.52 -7.95
CA THR A 79 12.54 -4.29 -8.76
C THR A 79 13.65 -3.34 -8.31
N VAL A 80 13.89 -3.22 -6.99
CA VAL A 80 15.01 -2.46 -6.44
C VAL A 80 16.34 -3.04 -6.92
N LEU A 81 16.52 -4.35 -6.83
CA LEU A 81 17.72 -5.03 -7.33
C LEU A 81 17.91 -4.81 -8.84
N ALA A 82 16.85 -4.90 -9.64
CA ALA A 82 16.95 -4.63 -11.08
C ALA A 82 17.37 -3.17 -11.36
N MET A 83 16.87 -2.21 -10.57
CA MET A 83 17.24 -0.80 -10.69
C MET A 83 18.66 -0.52 -10.16
N SER A 84 19.19 -1.33 -9.24
CA SER A 84 20.54 -1.13 -8.72
C SER A 84 21.63 -1.32 -9.79
N VAL A 85 21.37 -2.10 -10.83
CA VAL A 85 22.31 -2.32 -11.91
C VAL A 85 22.65 -1.01 -12.66
N PRO A 86 21.68 -0.29 -13.27
CA PRO A 86 21.97 1.00 -13.91
C PRO A 86 22.36 2.09 -12.92
N VAL A 87 21.78 2.12 -11.71
CA VAL A 87 22.11 3.14 -10.69
C VAL A 87 23.57 3.02 -10.27
N ARG A 88 24.09 1.82 -10.06
CA ARG A 88 25.50 1.59 -9.72
C ARG A 88 26.45 2.11 -10.78
N GLN A 89 26.06 2.04 -12.05
CA GLN A 89 26.86 2.56 -13.18
C GLN A 89 26.85 4.09 -13.28
N ILE A 90 25.71 4.73 -12.90
CA ILE A 90 25.51 6.17 -13.08
C ILE A 90 25.95 6.95 -11.83
N VAL A 91 25.52 6.51 -10.64
CA VAL A 91 25.72 7.21 -9.38
C VAL A 91 27.02 6.77 -8.72
N GLY A 92 27.36 5.46 -8.78
CA GLY A 92 28.50 4.89 -8.05
C GLY A 92 28.27 4.95 -6.53
N GLY A 93 29.37 4.84 -5.76
CA GLY A 93 29.32 5.00 -4.30
C GLY A 93 29.09 3.71 -3.52
N SER A 94 28.73 3.84 -2.26
CA SER A 94 28.50 2.73 -1.34
C SER A 94 27.19 1.98 -1.64
N ASP A 95 27.08 0.73 -1.14
CA ASP A 95 25.85 -0.05 -1.26
C ASP A 95 24.62 0.69 -0.67
N LEU A 96 24.81 1.49 0.38
CA LEU A 96 23.77 2.35 0.96
C LEU A 96 23.20 3.32 -0.10
N VAL A 97 24.05 4.11 -0.73
CA VAL A 97 23.62 5.11 -1.72
C VAL A 97 22.97 4.45 -2.93
N VAL A 98 23.56 3.36 -3.42
CA VAL A 98 23.03 2.62 -4.59
C VAL A 98 21.67 2.01 -4.27
N MET A 99 21.49 1.32 -3.14
CA MET A 99 20.23 0.65 -2.79
C MET A 99 19.12 1.66 -2.48
N GLN A 100 19.40 2.73 -1.76
CA GLN A 100 18.46 3.80 -1.48
C GLN A 100 17.98 4.49 -2.78
N ALA A 101 18.92 4.94 -3.62
CA ALA A 101 18.58 5.56 -4.90
C ALA A 101 17.77 4.62 -5.80
N SER A 102 18.14 3.33 -5.83
CA SER A 102 17.42 2.31 -6.61
C SER A 102 16.00 2.09 -6.12
N ALA A 103 15.78 2.06 -4.80
CA ALA A 103 14.47 1.90 -4.20
C ALA A 103 13.57 3.11 -4.47
N GLN A 104 14.10 4.32 -4.33
CA GLN A 104 13.40 5.55 -4.65
C GLN A 104 13.07 5.66 -6.15
N LEU A 105 14.02 5.30 -7.01
CA LEU A 105 13.81 5.31 -8.47
C LEU A 105 12.76 4.28 -8.89
N ALA A 106 12.78 3.05 -8.34
CA ALA A 106 11.78 2.02 -8.61
C ALA A 106 10.37 2.49 -8.24
N SER A 107 10.20 3.10 -7.07
CA SER A 107 8.91 3.65 -6.61
C SER A 107 8.47 4.85 -7.44
N GLY A 108 9.37 5.80 -7.67
CA GLY A 108 9.10 7.01 -8.44
C GLY A 108 8.68 6.69 -9.88
N LEU A 109 9.42 5.80 -10.56
CA LEU A 109 9.10 5.36 -11.93
C LEU A 109 7.76 4.64 -12.00
N ALA A 110 7.48 3.72 -11.06
CA ALA A 110 6.19 3.05 -10.99
C ALA A 110 5.04 4.06 -10.75
N GLY A 111 5.26 5.07 -9.90
CA GLY A 111 4.30 6.16 -9.65
C GLY A 111 4.05 7.04 -10.87
N ILE A 112 5.06 7.31 -11.69
CA ILE A 112 4.93 8.02 -12.98
C ILE A 112 4.15 7.17 -13.98
N LEU A 113 4.53 5.91 -14.15
CA LEU A 113 3.89 5.00 -15.10
C LEU A 113 2.43 4.69 -14.74
N LEU A 114 2.06 4.77 -13.46
CA LEU A 114 0.71 4.55 -12.97
C LEU A 114 -0.33 5.45 -13.64
N VAL A 115 0.03 6.66 -14.09
CA VAL A 115 -0.92 7.58 -14.76
C VAL A 115 -1.50 6.97 -16.04
N ILE A 116 -0.74 6.11 -16.73
CA ILE A 116 -1.16 5.49 -17.98
C ILE A 116 -2.36 4.55 -17.76
N PRO A 117 -2.25 3.48 -16.95
CA PRO A 117 -3.39 2.61 -16.69
C PRO A 117 -4.53 3.34 -15.96
N MET A 118 -4.26 4.33 -15.09
CA MET A 118 -5.30 5.14 -14.47
C MET A 118 -6.12 5.93 -15.49
N PHE A 119 -5.46 6.60 -16.44
CA PHE A 119 -6.14 7.33 -17.51
C PHE A 119 -7.05 6.41 -18.33
N PHE A 120 -6.51 5.26 -18.77
CA PHE A 120 -7.29 4.31 -19.57
C PHE A 120 -8.42 3.66 -18.76
N LEU A 121 -8.20 3.32 -17.51
CA LEU A 121 -9.24 2.77 -16.62
C LEU A 121 -10.40 3.76 -16.45
N GLY A 122 -10.13 5.02 -16.15
CA GLY A 122 -11.15 6.05 -16.03
C GLY A 122 -11.87 6.33 -17.36
N LYS A 123 -11.13 6.32 -18.48
CA LYS A 123 -11.71 6.43 -19.82
C LYS A 123 -12.67 5.27 -20.14
N GLU A 124 -12.33 4.06 -19.72
CA GLU A 124 -13.18 2.87 -19.91
C GLU A 124 -14.38 2.88 -18.97
N LEU A 125 -14.22 3.32 -17.71
CA LEU A 125 -15.32 3.38 -16.73
C LEU A 125 -16.33 4.46 -17.08
N PHE A 126 -15.90 5.64 -17.51
CA PHE A 126 -16.73 6.80 -17.78
C PHE A 126 -16.41 7.45 -19.11
N ASP A 127 -15.37 8.31 -19.13
CA ASP A 127 -14.86 8.99 -20.31
C ASP A 127 -13.40 9.47 -20.11
N ARG A 128 -12.82 10.04 -21.17
CA ARG A 128 -11.43 10.55 -21.14
C ARG A 128 -11.22 11.70 -20.15
N ARG A 129 -12.26 12.51 -19.85
CA ARG A 129 -12.17 13.64 -18.91
C ARG A 129 -12.06 13.11 -17.49
N VAL A 130 -12.87 12.11 -17.15
CA VAL A 130 -12.79 11.43 -15.86
C VAL A 130 -11.45 10.73 -15.69
N GLY A 131 -10.96 10.03 -16.72
CA GLY A 131 -9.65 9.40 -16.67
C GLY A 131 -8.50 10.38 -16.44
N PHE A 132 -8.51 11.53 -17.13
CA PHE A 132 -7.51 12.59 -16.97
C PHE A 132 -7.53 13.19 -15.54
N TRP A 133 -8.69 13.67 -15.09
CA TRP A 133 -8.77 14.36 -13.80
C TRP A 133 -8.59 13.41 -12.61
N ALA A 134 -9.07 12.17 -12.68
CA ALA A 134 -8.83 11.19 -11.63
C ALA A 134 -7.33 10.89 -11.49
N ALA A 135 -6.62 10.69 -12.62
CA ALA A 135 -5.18 10.49 -12.59
C ALA A 135 -4.43 11.74 -12.10
N ALA A 136 -4.78 12.95 -12.59
CA ALA A 136 -4.14 14.19 -12.18
C ALA A 136 -4.31 14.46 -10.68
N ILE A 137 -5.54 14.34 -10.17
CA ILE A 137 -5.84 14.54 -8.74
C ILE A 137 -5.06 13.51 -7.90
N PHE A 138 -5.08 12.22 -8.26
CA PHE A 138 -4.37 11.19 -7.52
C PHE A 138 -2.88 11.48 -7.38
N GLN A 139 -2.23 11.99 -8.45
CA GLN A 139 -0.82 12.37 -8.41
C GLN A 139 -0.53 13.58 -7.51
N CYS A 140 -1.53 14.46 -7.33
CA CYS A 140 -1.42 15.68 -6.52
C CYS A 140 -1.96 15.49 -5.08
N LEU A 141 -2.59 14.36 -4.74
CA LEU A 141 -3.01 14.09 -3.37
C LEU A 141 -1.79 13.84 -2.47
N PRO A 142 -1.70 14.52 -1.28
CA PRO A 142 -0.50 14.44 -0.43
C PRO A 142 -0.12 13.01 -0.06
N VAL A 143 -1.08 12.18 0.38
CA VAL A 143 -0.78 10.78 0.77
C VAL A 143 -0.28 9.97 -0.43
N GLY A 144 -1.00 10.03 -1.57
CA GLY A 144 -0.61 9.32 -2.79
C GLY A 144 0.76 9.75 -3.30
N ALA A 145 0.98 11.08 -3.40
CA ALA A 145 2.22 11.63 -3.92
C ALA A 145 3.44 11.23 -3.06
N ARG A 146 3.34 11.40 -1.75
CA ARG A 146 4.43 11.13 -0.80
C ARG A 146 4.78 9.65 -0.75
N VAL A 147 3.78 8.78 -0.59
CA VAL A 147 3.98 7.32 -0.56
C VAL A 147 4.60 6.79 -1.85
N MET A 148 4.22 7.34 -3.01
CA MET A 148 4.80 6.93 -4.29
C MET A 148 6.16 7.56 -4.61
N SER A 149 6.64 8.51 -3.81
CA SER A 149 7.99 9.10 -3.92
C SER A 149 8.94 8.55 -2.88
N ASP A 150 8.42 7.87 -1.85
CA ASP A 150 9.21 7.16 -0.88
C ASP A 150 9.59 5.76 -1.41
N ALA A 151 10.63 5.15 -0.87
CA ALA A 151 11.11 3.83 -1.28
C ALA A 151 10.20 2.70 -0.74
N LEU A 152 8.94 2.68 -1.18
CA LEU A 152 7.88 1.80 -0.71
C LEU A 152 7.26 0.95 -1.81
N SER A 153 6.75 -0.22 -1.45
CA SER A 153 6.16 -1.19 -2.39
C SER A 153 4.82 -0.77 -3.00
N GLU A 154 4.17 0.24 -2.45
CA GLU A 154 2.84 0.71 -2.83
C GLU A 154 2.74 1.18 -4.27
N SER A 155 3.78 1.85 -4.79
CA SER A 155 3.81 2.34 -6.18
C SER A 155 3.73 1.21 -7.19
N VAL A 156 4.57 0.19 -7.02
CA VAL A 156 4.60 -0.99 -7.90
C VAL A 156 3.30 -1.78 -7.76
N PHE A 157 2.81 -1.92 -6.54
CA PHE A 157 1.53 -2.58 -6.26
C PHE A 157 0.35 -1.88 -6.95
N LEU A 158 0.23 -0.56 -6.84
CA LEU A 158 -0.84 0.22 -7.47
C LEU A 158 -0.77 0.18 -9.00
N LEU A 159 0.44 0.27 -9.56
CA LEU A 159 0.65 0.16 -11.01
C LEU A 159 0.13 -1.19 -11.54
N ILE A 160 0.59 -2.29 -10.96
CA ILE A 160 0.20 -3.64 -11.39
C ILE A 160 -1.30 -3.87 -11.14
N SER A 161 -1.82 -3.45 -9.99
CA SER A 161 -3.23 -3.57 -9.64
C SER A 161 -4.13 -2.81 -10.62
N THR A 162 -3.73 -1.61 -11.03
CA THR A 162 -4.49 -0.80 -11.99
C THR A 162 -4.46 -1.41 -13.40
N ILE A 163 -3.34 -2.00 -13.79
CA ILE A 163 -3.25 -2.78 -15.04
C ILE A 163 -4.18 -3.99 -14.98
N ALA A 164 -4.18 -4.74 -13.88
CA ALA A 164 -5.08 -5.88 -13.68
C ALA A 164 -6.55 -5.48 -13.78
N LEU A 165 -6.95 -4.36 -13.14
CA LEU A 165 -8.31 -3.82 -13.21
C LEU A 165 -8.69 -3.41 -14.63
N LEU A 166 -7.79 -2.77 -15.39
CA LEU A 166 -8.02 -2.40 -16.77
C LEU A 166 -8.22 -3.64 -17.65
N LEU A 167 -7.40 -4.67 -17.47
CA LEU A 167 -7.54 -5.96 -18.18
C LEU A 167 -8.85 -6.65 -17.80
N ALA A 168 -9.20 -6.70 -16.52
CA ALA A 168 -10.48 -7.24 -16.05
C ALA A 168 -11.66 -6.52 -16.70
N LEU A 169 -11.67 -5.17 -16.65
CA LEU A 169 -12.76 -4.36 -17.24
C LEU A 169 -12.93 -4.66 -18.74
N ARG A 170 -11.85 -4.74 -19.48
CA ARG A 170 -11.87 -5.11 -20.90
C ARG A 170 -12.33 -6.54 -21.12
N ALA A 171 -11.86 -7.50 -20.31
CA ALA A 171 -12.26 -8.89 -20.38
C ALA A 171 -13.78 -9.06 -20.11
N PHE A 172 -14.34 -8.33 -19.16
CA PHE A 172 -15.78 -8.32 -18.91
C PHE A 172 -16.61 -7.79 -20.09
N ARG A 173 -16.06 -6.84 -20.87
CA ARG A 173 -16.74 -6.29 -22.06
C ARG A 173 -16.66 -7.19 -23.27
N THR A 174 -15.49 -7.78 -23.48
CA THR A 174 -15.21 -8.58 -24.70
C THR A 174 -15.47 -10.07 -24.53
N GLY A 175 -15.55 -10.57 -23.28
CA GLY A 175 -15.56 -12.00 -22.99
C GLY A 175 -14.18 -12.68 -23.19
N SER A 176 -13.11 -11.90 -23.40
CA SER A 176 -11.79 -12.41 -23.78
C SER A 176 -11.14 -13.25 -22.69
N MET A 177 -10.87 -14.50 -22.99
CA MET A 177 -10.12 -15.41 -22.12
C MET A 177 -8.71 -14.89 -21.83
N THR A 178 -8.03 -14.36 -22.85
CA THR A 178 -6.68 -13.78 -22.69
C THR A 178 -6.67 -12.59 -21.74
N GLY A 179 -7.76 -11.81 -21.70
CA GLY A 179 -7.94 -10.72 -20.73
C GLY A 179 -8.03 -11.22 -19.30
N PHE A 180 -8.76 -12.33 -19.04
CA PHE A 180 -8.83 -12.93 -17.70
C PHE A 180 -7.52 -13.58 -17.28
N VAL A 181 -6.82 -14.25 -18.18
CA VAL A 181 -5.47 -14.80 -17.94
C VAL A 181 -4.48 -13.67 -17.63
N GLY A 182 -4.46 -12.60 -18.42
CA GLY A 182 -3.60 -11.43 -18.19
C GLY A 182 -3.91 -10.75 -16.85
N CYS A 183 -5.20 -10.63 -16.49
CA CYS A 183 -5.60 -10.15 -15.17
C CYS A 183 -5.08 -11.05 -14.05
N GLY A 184 -5.17 -12.38 -14.21
CA GLY A 184 -4.64 -13.36 -13.27
C GLY A 184 -3.14 -13.25 -13.09
N CYS A 185 -2.37 -13.11 -14.16
CA CYS A 185 -0.93 -12.86 -14.10
C CYS A 185 -0.62 -11.59 -13.30
N CYS A 186 -1.31 -10.48 -13.61
CA CYS A 186 -1.13 -9.22 -12.88
C CYS A 186 -1.57 -9.33 -11.40
N ALA A 187 -2.63 -10.08 -11.09
CA ALA A 187 -3.04 -10.34 -9.69
C ALA A 187 -1.96 -11.14 -8.94
N GLY A 188 -1.35 -12.13 -9.58
CA GLY A 188 -0.20 -12.87 -9.05
C GLY A 188 1.02 -11.97 -8.81
N LEU A 189 1.36 -11.08 -9.74
CA LEU A 189 2.43 -10.10 -9.58
C LEU A 189 2.11 -9.10 -8.46
N ALA A 190 0.85 -8.61 -8.39
CA ALA A 190 0.42 -7.74 -7.31
C ALA A 190 0.54 -8.44 -5.94
N TYR A 191 0.20 -9.73 -5.86
CA TYR A 191 0.42 -10.54 -4.66
C TYR A 191 1.91 -10.68 -4.31
N LEU A 192 2.79 -10.89 -5.30
CA LEU A 192 4.24 -10.92 -5.07
C LEU A 192 4.80 -9.56 -4.63
N THR A 193 4.05 -8.47 -4.80
CA THR A 193 4.39 -7.16 -4.25
C THR A 193 3.85 -7.01 -2.83
N ARG A 194 2.57 -7.37 -2.63
CA ARG A 194 1.85 -7.26 -1.35
C ARG A 194 0.76 -8.35 -1.26
N PRO A 195 0.55 -8.96 -0.09
CA PRO A 195 -0.43 -10.05 0.06
C PRO A 195 -1.85 -9.65 -0.37
N GLU A 196 -2.21 -8.37 -0.23
CA GLU A 196 -3.51 -7.83 -0.63
C GLU A 196 -3.77 -7.94 -2.15
N GLY A 197 -2.74 -8.14 -2.97
CA GLY A 197 -2.88 -8.31 -4.42
C GLY A 197 -3.77 -9.47 -4.86
N ILE A 198 -3.89 -10.51 -4.02
CA ILE A 198 -4.81 -11.63 -4.28
C ILE A 198 -6.28 -11.19 -4.34
N LEU A 199 -6.64 -10.09 -3.64
CA LEU A 199 -8.00 -9.58 -3.61
C LEU A 199 -8.51 -9.17 -4.99
N ILE A 200 -7.62 -8.86 -5.93
CA ILE A 200 -7.97 -8.55 -7.31
C ILE A 200 -8.60 -9.80 -7.98
N ALA A 201 -7.92 -10.94 -7.88
CA ALA A 201 -8.45 -12.19 -8.44
C ALA A 201 -9.78 -12.58 -7.77
N VAL A 202 -9.90 -12.40 -6.46
CA VAL A 202 -11.14 -12.63 -5.71
C VAL A 202 -12.26 -11.70 -6.18
N ALA A 203 -11.98 -10.40 -6.36
CA ALA A 203 -12.97 -9.43 -6.83
C ALA A 203 -13.47 -9.76 -8.23
N VAL A 204 -12.57 -10.16 -9.13
CA VAL A 204 -12.93 -10.59 -10.50
C VAL A 204 -13.77 -11.87 -10.45
N ALA A 205 -13.39 -12.85 -9.64
CA ALA A 205 -14.15 -14.10 -9.48
C ALA A 205 -15.57 -13.84 -8.94
N VAL A 206 -15.69 -13.02 -7.88
CA VAL A 206 -17.00 -12.62 -7.32
C VAL A 206 -17.85 -11.92 -8.37
N ALA A 207 -17.28 -11.00 -9.15
CA ALA A 207 -18.01 -10.29 -10.19
C ALA A 207 -18.44 -11.21 -11.34
N LEU A 208 -17.62 -12.20 -11.75
CA LEU A 208 -17.97 -13.21 -12.76
C LEU A 208 -19.15 -14.08 -12.29
N VAL A 209 -19.07 -14.60 -11.07
CA VAL A 209 -20.15 -15.40 -10.49
C VAL A 209 -21.42 -14.57 -10.32
N GLY A 210 -21.31 -13.37 -9.78
CA GLY A 210 -22.45 -12.45 -9.63
C GLY A 210 -23.12 -12.12 -10.96
N ARG A 211 -22.32 -11.82 -12.00
CA ARG A 211 -22.85 -11.60 -13.36
C ARG A 211 -23.64 -12.80 -13.88
N ARG A 212 -23.17 -14.02 -13.60
CA ARG A 212 -23.87 -15.25 -13.99
C ARG A 212 -25.19 -15.43 -13.24
N LEU A 213 -25.17 -15.21 -11.95
CA LEU A 213 -26.36 -15.44 -11.12
C LEU A 213 -27.46 -14.40 -11.34
N PHE A 214 -27.08 -13.13 -11.54
CA PHE A 214 -28.04 -12.02 -11.53
C PHE A 214 -28.38 -11.47 -12.93
N VAL A 215 -27.47 -11.62 -13.92
CA VAL A 215 -27.63 -10.98 -15.25
C VAL A 215 -27.73 -12.00 -16.37
N GLN A 216 -26.82 -12.95 -16.43
CA GLN A 216 -26.70 -13.88 -17.57
C GLN A 216 -27.15 -15.29 -17.22
N ARG A 217 -28.38 -15.43 -16.70
CA ARG A 217 -28.94 -16.71 -16.22
C ARG A 217 -28.98 -17.83 -17.28
N GLN A 218 -29.02 -17.49 -18.56
CA GLN A 218 -29.10 -18.47 -19.66
C GLN A 218 -27.71 -18.91 -20.21
N LYS A 219 -26.59 -18.21 -19.85
CA LYS A 219 -25.27 -18.63 -20.30
C LYS A 219 -24.86 -19.95 -19.67
N VAL A 220 -24.08 -20.73 -20.43
CA VAL A 220 -23.57 -22.04 -19.98
C VAL A 220 -22.50 -21.83 -18.92
N TRP A 221 -22.57 -22.59 -17.83
CA TRP A 221 -21.57 -22.55 -16.75
C TRP A 221 -20.15 -22.83 -17.20
N THR A 222 -19.97 -23.60 -18.29
CA THR A 222 -18.65 -23.95 -18.83
C THR A 222 -17.83 -22.73 -19.27
N GLU A 223 -18.47 -21.70 -19.84
CA GLU A 223 -17.76 -20.46 -20.24
C GLU A 223 -17.21 -19.72 -19.03
N ILE A 224 -18.00 -19.59 -17.97
CA ILE A 224 -17.57 -18.91 -16.74
C ILE A 224 -16.54 -19.74 -15.98
N ALA A 225 -16.75 -21.05 -15.93
CA ALA A 225 -15.78 -21.98 -15.33
C ALA A 225 -14.42 -21.90 -16.04
N SER A 226 -14.39 -21.81 -17.37
CA SER A 226 -13.14 -21.63 -18.12
C SER A 226 -12.47 -20.29 -17.84
N GLN A 227 -13.23 -19.18 -17.78
CA GLN A 227 -12.71 -17.85 -17.43
C GLN A 227 -12.14 -17.82 -16.00
N LEU A 228 -12.85 -18.42 -15.03
CA LEU A 228 -12.37 -18.57 -13.65
C LEU A 228 -11.13 -19.46 -13.58
N ALA A 229 -11.14 -20.58 -14.27
CA ALA A 229 -9.99 -21.50 -14.32
C ALA A 229 -8.75 -20.78 -14.90
N GLY A 230 -8.90 -20.01 -15.98
CA GLY A 230 -7.82 -19.24 -16.55
C GLY A 230 -7.29 -18.15 -15.61
N LEU A 231 -8.17 -17.41 -14.94
CA LEU A 231 -7.81 -16.41 -13.94
C LEU A 231 -7.03 -17.05 -12.77
N ILE A 232 -7.57 -18.13 -12.21
CA ILE A 232 -6.98 -18.81 -11.05
C ILE A 232 -5.67 -19.49 -11.42
N ALA A 233 -5.62 -20.20 -12.55
CA ALA A 233 -4.41 -20.87 -13.02
C ALA A 233 -3.27 -19.88 -13.28
N ALA A 234 -3.57 -18.73 -13.93
CA ALA A 234 -2.59 -17.69 -14.17
C ALA A 234 -2.08 -17.05 -12.86
N THR A 235 -2.99 -16.78 -11.92
CA THR A 235 -2.61 -16.27 -10.59
C THR A 235 -1.73 -17.27 -9.84
N ALA A 236 -2.12 -18.55 -9.85
CA ALA A 236 -1.38 -19.63 -9.19
C ALA A 236 -0.01 -19.88 -9.85
N LEU A 237 0.09 -19.78 -11.16
CA LEU A 237 1.36 -19.94 -11.88
C LEU A 237 2.39 -18.88 -11.46
N VAL A 238 1.94 -17.63 -11.25
CA VAL A 238 2.82 -16.52 -10.87
C VAL A 238 3.10 -16.53 -9.35
N ALA A 239 2.08 -16.70 -8.51
CA ALA A 239 2.21 -16.64 -7.05
C ALA A 239 2.70 -17.96 -6.44
N GLY A 240 2.35 -19.10 -7.06
CA GLY A 240 2.58 -20.44 -6.53
C GLY A 240 4.02 -20.78 -6.19
N PRO A 241 5.01 -20.47 -7.05
CA PRO A 241 6.42 -20.74 -6.75
C PRO A 241 6.89 -20.08 -5.44
N TYR A 242 6.49 -18.84 -5.19
CA TYR A 242 6.81 -18.14 -3.94
C TYR A 242 6.12 -18.80 -2.74
N ILE A 243 4.82 -19.08 -2.85
CA ILE A 243 4.05 -19.77 -1.80
C ILE A 243 4.69 -21.14 -1.45
N ALA A 244 5.10 -21.89 -2.46
CA ALA A 244 5.78 -23.19 -2.27
C ALA A 244 7.15 -23.05 -1.57
N ILE A 245 7.90 -21.98 -1.86
CA ILE A 245 9.20 -21.74 -1.23
C ILE A 245 9.05 -21.37 0.24
N ILE A 246 8.13 -20.44 0.57
CA ILE A 246 7.91 -19.99 1.94
C ILE A 246 7.04 -20.95 2.76
N GLN A 247 6.43 -21.95 2.12
CA GLN A 247 5.50 -22.92 2.71
C GLN A 247 4.35 -22.24 3.48
N GLY A 248 3.84 -21.15 2.92
CA GLY A 248 2.78 -20.35 3.54
C GLY A 248 2.29 -19.23 2.64
N PHE A 249 1.20 -18.58 3.04
CA PHE A 249 0.63 -17.48 2.28
C PHE A 249 1.45 -16.17 2.40
N SER A 250 2.04 -15.90 3.56
CA SER A 250 2.90 -14.74 3.80
C SER A 250 3.76 -14.95 5.04
N ASN A 251 4.97 -14.42 5.03
CA ASN A 251 5.84 -14.38 6.21
C ASN A 251 5.50 -13.21 7.15
N LYS A 252 4.67 -12.24 6.71
CA LYS A 252 4.26 -11.09 7.53
C LYS A 252 3.55 -11.57 8.79
N THR A 253 4.07 -11.19 9.97
CA THR A 253 3.54 -11.62 11.28
C THR A 253 2.04 -11.30 11.40
N THR A 254 1.64 -10.08 11.06
CA THR A 254 0.22 -9.65 11.07
C THR A 254 -0.65 -10.59 10.22
N THR A 255 -0.22 -10.95 9.00
CA THR A 255 -0.97 -11.85 8.11
C THR A 255 -1.01 -13.27 8.66
N ARG A 256 0.09 -13.75 9.24
CA ARG A 256 0.15 -15.07 9.89
C ARG A 256 -0.75 -15.15 11.12
N ASP A 257 -0.81 -14.09 11.91
CA ASP A 257 -1.61 -14.05 13.14
C ASP A 257 -3.11 -13.96 12.80
N LEU A 258 -3.47 -13.21 11.75
CA LEU A 258 -4.82 -13.23 11.19
C LEU A 258 -5.27 -14.64 10.78
N LEU A 259 -4.43 -15.37 10.04
CA LEU A 259 -4.73 -16.72 9.59
C LEU A 259 -4.74 -17.74 10.74
N LYS A 260 -3.83 -17.61 11.72
CA LYS A 260 -3.77 -18.51 12.88
C LYS A 260 -4.94 -18.35 13.84
N SER A 261 -5.43 -17.12 14.05
CA SER A 261 -6.59 -16.85 14.89
C SER A 261 -7.83 -17.55 14.33
N GLU A 262 -8.00 -17.55 13.00
CA GLU A 262 -9.11 -18.23 12.31
C GLU A 262 -9.02 -19.76 12.42
N ILE A 263 -7.83 -20.34 12.24
CA ILE A 263 -7.64 -21.79 12.35
C ILE A 263 -7.93 -22.26 13.78
N ARG A 264 -7.52 -21.51 14.81
CA ARG A 264 -7.84 -21.82 16.20
C ARG A 264 -9.34 -21.77 16.49
N GLN A 265 -10.01 -20.73 15.99
CA GLN A 265 -11.46 -20.56 16.19
C GLN A 265 -12.25 -21.63 15.46
N SER A 266 -11.90 -21.97 14.22
CA SER A 266 -12.52 -23.08 13.47
C SER A 266 -12.31 -24.45 14.14
N ARG A 267 -11.15 -24.66 14.78
CA ARG A 267 -10.86 -25.90 15.50
C ARG A 267 -11.64 -26.02 16.81
N SER A 268 -11.79 -24.91 17.56
CA SER A 268 -12.61 -24.88 18.77
C SER A 268 -14.10 -25.08 18.49
N GLU A 269 -14.58 -24.60 17.35
CA GLU A 269 -15.99 -24.78 16.94
C GLU A 269 -16.26 -26.19 16.40
N LEU A 270 -15.30 -26.83 15.70
CA LEU A 270 -15.41 -28.22 15.30
C LEU A 270 -15.44 -29.16 16.52
N THR A 271 -14.61 -28.87 17.54
CA THR A 271 -14.61 -29.65 18.79
C THR A 271 -15.89 -29.41 19.61
N ALA A 272 -16.39 -28.17 19.67
CA ALA A 272 -17.65 -27.85 20.34
C ALA A 272 -18.89 -28.44 19.64
N THR A 273 -18.88 -28.55 18.31
CA THR A 273 -19.96 -29.23 17.55
C THR A 273 -19.93 -30.74 17.70
N ASP A 274 -18.76 -31.37 17.86
CA ASP A 274 -18.65 -32.80 18.14
C ASP A 274 -19.09 -33.16 19.57
N GLU A 275 -18.83 -32.30 20.55
CA GLU A 275 -19.33 -32.49 21.93
C GLU A 275 -20.85 -32.29 22.02
N THR A 276 -21.44 -31.36 21.27
CA THR A 276 -22.91 -31.17 21.21
C THR A 276 -23.61 -32.24 20.38
N ARG A 277 -22.95 -32.82 19.37
CA ARG A 277 -23.50 -33.90 18.55
C ARG A 277 -23.64 -35.22 19.31
N ASN A 278 -22.79 -35.43 20.31
CA ASN A 278 -22.87 -36.60 21.18
C ASN A 278 -23.98 -36.52 22.24
N LYS A 279 -24.65 -35.36 22.41
CA LYS A 279 -25.70 -35.16 23.41
C LYS A 279 -27.13 -35.12 22.84
N HIS A 280 -27.34 -34.94 21.53
CA HIS A 280 -28.68 -34.92 20.94
C HIS A 280 -28.69 -35.62 19.58
N GLY A 281 -29.10 -36.88 19.59
CA GLY A 281 -29.48 -37.59 18.36
C GLY A 281 -30.79 -37.02 17.80
N SER A 282 -30.74 -36.25 16.72
CA SER A 282 -31.89 -36.09 15.82
C SER A 282 -31.47 -35.51 14.46
N LEU A 283 -32.07 -36.08 13.44
CA LEU A 283 -31.97 -35.75 12.03
C LEU A 283 -31.85 -34.27 11.73
N SER A 284 -30.85 -33.87 10.93
CA SER A 284 -30.86 -32.61 10.21
C SER A 284 -30.48 -32.83 8.74
N VAL A 285 -31.32 -32.26 7.91
CA VAL A 285 -31.36 -32.27 6.44
C VAL A 285 -30.02 -31.85 5.84
N PHE A 286 -29.58 -32.63 4.87
CA PHE A 286 -28.42 -32.41 4.01
C PHE A 286 -28.61 -31.13 3.17
N VAL A 287 -27.96 -30.02 3.54
CA VAL A 287 -27.75 -28.86 2.66
C VAL A 287 -26.34 -28.98 2.09
N PRO A 288 -26.14 -28.92 0.75
CA PRO A 288 -24.84 -29.22 0.17
C PRO A 288 -23.79 -28.19 0.60
N CYS A 289 -22.69 -28.69 1.17
CA CYS A 289 -21.50 -27.95 1.63
C CYS A 289 -20.66 -27.25 0.54
N PHE A 290 -21.23 -26.85 -0.58
CA PHE A 290 -20.46 -26.31 -1.70
C PHE A 290 -20.25 -24.77 -1.65
N ILE A 291 -20.86 -24.05 -0.69
CA ILE A 291 -20.71 -22.58 -0.55
C ILE A 291 -19.86 -22.21 0.70
N ARG A 292 -19.47 -23.17 1.52
CA ARG A 292 -18.55 -22.95 2.65
C ARG A 292 -17.12 -23.34 2.28
N GLY A 293 -16.61 -22.83 1.15
CA GLY A 293 -15.23 -23.03 0.78
C GLY A 293 -14.25 -22.19 1.64
N PRO A 294 -13.00 -22.61 1.79
CA PRO A 294 -12.00 -21.96 2.63
C PRO A 294 -11.67 -20.51 2.26
N MET A 295 -12.19 -20.00 1.14
CA MET A 295 -11.96 -18.63 0.69
C MET A 295 -12.78 -17.56 1.44
N LEU A 296 -13.98 -17.88 1.94
CA LEU A 296 -14.79 -16.93 2.73
C LEU A 296 -14.39 -16.95 4.21
N SER A 297 -13.90 -18.08 4.72
CA SER A 297 -13.35 -18.19 6.06
C SER A 297 -12.01 -17.46 6.19
N ALA A 298 -11.24 -17.30 5.09
CA ALA A 298 -9.99 -16.54 5.09
C ALA A 298 -10.18 -15.05 5.41
N PHE A 299 -11.41 -14.52 5.30
CA PHE A 299 -11.73 -13.12 5.67
C PHE A 299 -12.42 -12.99 7.05
N GLY A 300 -12.74 -14.10 7.72
CA GLY A 300 -13.20 -14.14 9.13
C GLY A 300 -14.44 -13.31 9.45
N PHE A 301 -15.29 -13.02 8.43
CA PHE A 301 -16.52 -12.27 8.64
C PHE A 301 -17.70 -13.23 8.83
N ARG A 302 -18.13 -13.38 10.07
CA ARG A 302 -19.46 -13.93 10.40
C ARG A 302 -20.39 -12.79 10.76
N LEU A 303 -21.65 -12.90 10.34
CA LEU A 303 -22.71 -11.98 10.80
C LEU A 303 -22.86 -11.97 12.33
N SER A 304 -22.40 -13.03 13.01
CA SER A 304 -22.34 -13.11 14.49
C SER A 304 -21.27 -12.19 15.11
N ASP A 305 -20.24 -11.78 14.36
CA ASP A 305 -19.22 -10.83 14.84
C ASP A 305 -19.77 -9.40 14.91
N PHE A 306 -20.94 -9.16 14.32
CA PHE A 306 -21.75 -7.95 14.49
C PHE A 306 -22.75 -8.05 15.65
N GLY A 307 -22.40 -8.78 16.71
CA GLY A 307 -23.18 -8.83 17.94
C GLY A 307 -23.47 -7.42 18.45
N ILE A 308 -24.62 -6.87 18.05
CA ILE A 308 -25.16 -5.58 18.51
C ILE A 308 -25.66 -5.78 19.94
N GLY A 309 -24.71 -5.86 20.84
CA GLY A 309 -24.97 -5.64 22.26
C GLY A 309 -25.03 -4.14 22.49
N ILE A 310 -26.22 -3.59 22.56
CA ILE A 310 -26.52 -2.15 22.77
C ILE A 310 -25.97 -1.62 24.14
N SER A 311 -25.34 -2.45 24.97
CA SER A 311 -25.00 -2.13 26.35
C SER A 311 -23.64 -1.46 26.60
N ASN A 312 -22.80 -1.23 25.58
CA ASN A 312 -21.49 -0.59 25.79
C ASN A 312 -21.26 0.59 24.83
N PHE A 313 -22.14 1.58 24.85
CA PHE A 313 -21.91 2.89 24.23
C PHE A 313 -20.98 3.75 25.13
N ALA A 314 -19.73 3.32 25.31
CA ALA A 314 -18.70 4.20 25.82
C ALA A 314 -17.90 4.70 24.61
N ILE A 315 -18.03 5.99 24.31
CA ILE A 315 -17.11 6.72 23.42
C ILE A 315 -15.76 6.70 24.13
N TRP A 316 -14.92 5.75 23.77
CA TRP A 316 -13.61 5.59 24.35
C TRP A 316 -12.58 6.36 23.53
N TRP A 317 -11.96 7.35 24.15
CA TRP A 317 -10.82 8.09 23.59
C TRP A 317 -9.54 7.30 23.89
N PRO A 318 -8.62 7.09 22.93
CA PRO A 318 -7.54 6.12 23.07
C PRO A 318 -6.33 6.68 23.82
N ASP A 319 -6.38 6.71 25.14
CA ASP A 319 -5.18 6.91 25.98
C ASP A 319 -4.63 5.59 26.56
N GLY A 320 -5.20 4.45 26.18
CA GLY A 320 -4.81 3.12 26.65
C GLY A 320 -3.75 2.43 25.79
N LYS A 321 -3.07 1.45 26.37
CA LYS A 321 -2.07 0.61 25.68
C LYS A 321 -2.72 -0.15 24.53
N VAL A 322 -2.01 -0.28 23.40
CA VAL A 322 -2.47 -0.98 22.18
C VAL A 322 -2.92 -2.42 22.45
N SER A 323 -2.39 -3.06 23.50
CA SER A 323 -2.79 -4.40 23.95
C SER A 323 -4.26 -4.50 24.40
N ASP A 324 -4.88 -3.40 24.77
CA ASP A 324 -6.23 -3.37 25.33
C ASP A 324 -7.30 -3.05 24.26
N LEU A 325 -6.89 -2.81 23.00
CA LEU A 325 -7.74 -2.40 21.89
C LEU A 325 -8.17 -3.50 20.90
N PRO A 326 -7.56 -4.71 20.84
CA PRO A 326 -8.00 -5.72 19.87
C PRO A 326 -9.43 -6.16 20.17
N GLY A 327 -10.34 -5.89 19.24
CA GLY A 327 -11.75 -6.27 19.33
C GLY A 327 -12.76 -5.10 19.37
N HIS A 328 -12.31 -3.87 19.49
CA HIS A 328 -13.21 -2.71 19.44
C HIS A 328 -13.57 -2.31 18.01
N LEU A 329 -14.67 -2.84 17.50
CA LEU A 329 -15.16 -2.59 16.14
C LEU A 329 -15.33 -1.08 15.85
N TRP A 330 -15.86 -0.32 16.80
CA TRP A 330 -16.07 1.12 16.64
C TRP A 330 -14.77 1.91 16.47
N TRP A 331 -13.75 1.58 17.24
CA TRP A 331 -12.44 2.19 17.08
C TRP A 331 -11.84 1.85 15.71
N SER A 332 -11.98 0.60 15.27
CA SER A 332 -11.46 0.15 13.97
C SER A 332 -12.18 0.83 12.80
N LEU A 333 -13.50 1.02 12.91
CA LEU A 333 -14.29 1.79 11.93
C LEU A 333 -13.85 3.26 11.90
N TYR A 334 -13.66 3.88 13.07
CA TYR A 334 -13.16 5.24 13.17
C TYR A 334 -11.75 5.38 12.56
N ALA A 335 -10.83 4.48 12.91
CA ALA A 335 -9.47 4.47 12.37
C ALA A 335 -9.48 4.35 10.84
N LEU A 336 -10.25 3.42 10.30
CA LEU A 336 -10.39 3.25 8.84
C LEU A 336 -11.00 4.49 8.18
N ALA A 337 -12.08 5.05 8.75
CA ALA A 337 -12.73 6.25 8.22
C ALA A 337 -11.79 7.47 8.26
N SER A 338 -11.00 7.62 9.32
CA SER A 338 -9.99 8.66 9.45
C SER A 338 -8.92 8.56 8.37
N GLU A 339 -8.35 7.35 8.15
CA GLU A 339 -7.32 7.15 7.14
C GLU A 339 -7.87 7.28 5.71
N LEU A 340 -9.10 6.82 5.46
CA LEU A 340 -9.79 7.08 4.20
C LEU A 340 -9.99 8.58 3.97
N SER A 341 -10.43 9.32 4.99
CA SER A 341 -10.63 10.78 4.89
C SER A 341 -9.32 11.50 4.56
N LYS A 342 -8.20 11.14 5.21
CA LYS A 342 -6.86 11.67 4.89
C LYS A 342 -6.45 11.32 3.46
N GLY A 343 -6.64 10.07 3.04
CA GLY A 343 -6.34 9.60 1.68
C GLY A 343 -7.10 10.39 0.60
N PHE A 344 -8.36 10.75 0.86
CA PHE A 344 -9.18 11.59 0.00
C PHE A 344 -9.02 13.10 0.25
N PHE A 345 -7.97 13.50 0.95
CA PHE A 345 -7.71 14.89 1.32
C PHE A 345 -8.92 15.55 1.98
N TYR A 346 -9.57 14.83 2.88
CA TYR A 346 -10.73 15.21 3.71
C TYR A 346 -12.03 15.56 2.96
N VAL A 347 -12.01 15.87 1.68
CA VAL A 347 -13.17 16.36 0.92
C VAL A 347 -13.59 15.47 -0.24
N ALA A 348 -12.67 14.77 -0.90
CA ALA A 348 -12.97 14.03 -2.13
C ALA A 348 -13.79 12.74 -1.93
N TRP A 349 -13.92 12.23 -0.70
CA TRP A 349 -14.78 11.06 -0.40
C TRP A 349 -16.27 11.38 -0.52
N ILE A 350 -16.70 12.63 -0.24
CA ILE A 350 -18.10 13.04 -0.37
C ILE A 350 -18.59 12.90 -1.83
N PRO A 351 -17.94 13.55 -2.84
CA PRO A 351 -18.33 13.32 -4.22
C PRO A 351 -18.12 11.89 -4.68
N ALA A 352 -17.19 11.11 -4.10
CA ALA A 352 -17.05 9.68 -4.42
C ALA A 352 -18.33 8.90 -4.05
N LEU A 353 -18.89 9.11 -2.85
CA LEU A 353 -20.16 8.50 -2.44
C LEU A 353 -21.33 9.00 -3.29
N ILE A 354 -21.41 10.29 -3.59
CA ILE A 354 -22.43 10.85 -4.49
C ILE A 354 -22.35 10.19 -5.87
N GLY A 355 -21.14 10.01 -6.40
CA GLY A 355 -20.92 9.35 -7.69
C GLY A 355 -21.35 7.90 -7.69
N LEU A 356 -20.97 7.15 -6.66
CA LEU A 356 -21.38 5.76 -6.50
C LEU A 356 -22.91 5.63 -6.47
N PHE A 357 -23.59 6.51 -5.73
CA PHE A 357 -25.06 6.53 -5.67
C PHE A 357 -25.69 6.95 -7.00
N THR A 358 -25.16 7.99 -7.66
CA THR A 358 -25.68 8.52 -8.93
C THR A 358 -25.57 7.48 -10.05
N TYR A 359 -24.46 6.74 -10.11
CA TYR A 359 -24.20 5.74 -11.14
C TYR A 359 -24.53 4.31 -10.71
N ARG A 360 -25.25 4.12 -9.59
CA ARG A 360 -25.64 2.79 -9.06
C ARG A 360 -26.35 1.87 -10.08
N ALA A 361 -27.06 2.44 -11.03
CA ALA A 361 -27.73 1.68 -12.08
C ALA A 361 -26.74 0.87 -12.94
N ARG A 362 -25.51 1.36 -13.15
CA ARG A 362 -24.47 0.62 -13.88
C ARG A 362 -24.01 -0.64 -13.14
N LEU A 363 -24.02 -0.61 -11.81
CA LEU A 363 -23.60 -1.73 -10.97
C LEU A 363 -24.55 -2.94 -11.05
N ARG A 364 -25.82 -2.71 -11.42
CA ARG A 364 -26.81 -3.79 -11.59
C ARG A 364 -26.44 -4.81 -12.66
N PHE A 365 -25.60 -4.42 -13.62
CA PHE A 365 -25.18 -5.30 -14.71
C PHE A 365 -23.99 -6.18 -14.38
N TRP A 366 -23.47 -6.12 -13.15
CA TRP A 366 -22.29 -6.88 -12.72
C TRP A 366 -21.16 -6.82 -13.77
N SER A 367 -20.91 -5.61 -14.25
CA SER A 367 -19.89 -5.30 -15.25
C SER A 367 -18.53 -5.08 -14.60
N GLY A 368 -17.55 -4.60 -15.39
CA GLY A 368 -16.23 -4.29 -14.88
C GLY A 368 -16.20 -3.24 -13.75
N GLU A 369 -17.20 -2.33 -13.71
CA GLU A 369 -17.37 -1.36 -12.63
C GLU A 369 -17.64 -2.06 -11.28
N MET A 370 -18.32 -3.20 -11.30
CA MET A 370 -18.56 -4.01 -10.11
C MET A 370 -17.26 -4.61 -9.57
N VAL A 371 -16.31 -5.00 -10.43
CA VAL A 371 -14.99 -5.50 -9.99
C VAL A 371 -14.29 -4.46 -9.11
N LEU A 372 -14.28 -3.20 -9.55
CA LEU A 372 -13.66 -2.11 -8.79
C LEU A 372 -14.36 -1.88 -7.44
N LEU A 373 -15.69 -1.89 -7.41
CA LEU A 373 -16.46 -1.77 -6.17
C LEU A 373 -16.19 -2.93 -5.22
N VAL A 374 -16.23 -4.17 -5.72
CA VAL A 374 -15.98 -5.38 -4.91
C VAL A 374 -14.54 -5.34 -4.37
N LEU A 375 -13.55 -4.94 -5.17
CA LEU A 375 -12.18 -4.78 -4.69
C LEU A 375 -12.08 -3.75 -3.57
N CYS A 376 -12.69 -2.58 -3.73
CA CYS A 376 -12.71 -1.56 -2.67
C CYS A 376 -13.37 -2.08 -1.38
N LEU A 377 -14.49 -2.81 -1.50
CA LEU A 377 -15.17 -3.41 -0.35
C LEU A 377 -14.31 -4.48 0.34
N LEU A 378 -13.71 -5.39 -0.44
CA LEU A 378 -12.81 -6.41 0.11
C LEU A 378 -11.61 -5.79 0.81
N GLN A 379 -11.04 -4.72 0.23
CA GLN A 379 -9.94 -4.00 0.85
C GLN A 379 -10.38 -3.30 2.14
N CYS A 380 -11.56 -2.66 2.17
CA CYS A 380 -12.11 -2.08 3.41
C CYS A 380 -12.29 -3.15 4.50
N LEU A 381 -12.83 -4.31 4.14
CA LEU A 381 -13.02 -5.42 5.07
C LEU A 381 -11.69 -5.96 5.58
N ALA A 382 -10.70 -6.14 4.70
CA ALA A 382 -9.36 -6.58 5.10
C ALA A 382 -8.70 -5.57 6.05
N LEU A 383 -8.78 -4.26 5.75
CA LEU A 383 -8.23 -3.21 6.61
C LEU A 383 -8.95 -3.10 7.95
N LEU A 384 -10.28 -3.26 7.95
CA LEU A 384 -11.05 -3.31 9.19
C LEU A 384 -10.58 -4.47 10.07
N ARG A 385 -10.37 -5.65 9.48
CA ARG A 385 -9.83 -6.81 10.20
C ARG A 385 -8.42 -6.56 10.72
N VAL A 386 -7.55 -5.93 9.92
CA VAL A 386 -6.19 -5.54 10.36
C VAL A 386 -6.28 -4.55 11.53
N ALA A 387 -7.16 -3.55 11.46
CA ALA A 387 -7.38 -2.61 12.56
C ALA A 387 -7.80 -3.31 13.86
N MET A 388 -8.70 -4.28 13.76
CA MET A 388 -9.19 -5.05 14.92
C MET A 388 -8.11 -5.92 15.55
N VAL A 389 -7.21 -6.50 14.75
CA VAL A 389 -6.19 -7.46 15.24
C VAL A 389 -4.88 -6.77 15.57
N ALA A 390 -4.40 -5.89 14.69
CA ALA A 390 -3.11 -5.22 14.84
C ALA A 390 -3.19 -3.87 15.57
N GLY A 391 -4.38 -3.35 15.79
CA GLY A 391 -4.60 -2.09 16.50
C GLY A 391 -4.19 -0.84 15.71
N TYR A 392 -3.98 -0.92 14.38
CA TYR A 392 -3.64 0.24 13.56
C TYR A 392 -4.03 0.07 12.08
N VAL A 393 -4.26 1.21 11.40
CA VAL A 393 -4.31 1.34 9.94
C VAL A 393 -3.48 2.56 9.57
N ALA A 394 -2.72 2.49 8.48
CA ALA A 394 -1.98 3.64 7.96
C ALA A 394 -2.65 4.17 6.68
N ASP A 395 -2.47 5.46 6.42
CA ASP A 395 -2.98 6.18 5.25
C ASP A 395 -2.57 5.56 3.91
N ARG A 396 -1.37 4.97 3.83
CA ARG A 396 -0.88 4.27 2.63
C ARG A 396 -1.68 3.01 2.29
N HIS A 397 -2.30 2.35 3.27
CA HIS A 397 -3.08 1.13 3.05
C HIS A 397 -4.41 1.38 2.32
N VAL A 398 -4.94 2.60 2.38
CA VAL A 398 -6.22 2.96 1.74
C VAL A 398 -6.06 3.44 0.29
N LEU A 399 -4.84 3.56 -0.25
CA LEU A 399 -4.57 4.17 -1.56
C LEU A 399 -5.30 3.50 -2.71
N ILE A 400 -5.48 2.17 -2.70
CA ILE A 400 -6.24 1.49 -3.77
C ILE A 400 -7.74 1.84 -3.73
N ILE A 401 -8.29 2.09 -2.53
CA ILE A 401 -9.67 2.54 -2.35
C ILE A 401 -9.81 3.99 -2.82
N VAL A 402 -8.84 4.83 -2.49
CA VAL A 402 -8.77 6.23 -2.96
C VAL A 402 -8.70 6.28 -4.48
N LEU A 403 -7.80 5.50 -5.09
CA LEU A 403 -7.66 5.40 -6.54
C LEU A 403 -8.99 5.00 -7.19
N GLY A 404 -9.65 3.97 -6.67
CA GLY A 404 -10.95 3.51 -7.16
C GLY A 404 -12.04 4.56 -6.98
N GLY A 405 -12.13 5.18 -5.80
CA GLY A 405 -13.14 6.16 -5.44
C GLY A 405 -13.06 7.46 -6.25
N LEU A 406 -11.85 7.87 -6.65
CA LEU A 406 -11.65 9.10 -7.43
C LEU A 406 -12.38 9.09 -8.78
N TYR A 407 -12.57 7.94 -9.43
CA TYR A 407 -13.33 7.89 -10.67
C TYR A 407 -14.77 8.28 -10.46
N TRP A 408 -15.42 7.78 -9.40
CA TRP A 408 -16.79 8.18 -9.03
C TRP A 408 -16.84 9.62 -8.55
N ALA A 409 -15.83 10.08 -7.78
CA ALA A 409 -15.75 11.47 -7.31
C ALA A 409 -15.72 12.46 -8.48
N VAL A 410 -14.82 12.24 -9.44
CA VAL A 410 -14.67 13.11 -10.61
C VAL A 410 -15.92 13.06 -11.50
N ALA A 411 -16.49 11.86 -11.73
CA ALA A 411 -17.72 11.71 -12.50
C ALA A 411 -18.90 12.44 -11.83
N ALA A 412 -19.01 12.39 -10.49
CA ALA A 412 -20.05 13.09 -9.74
C ALA A 412 -19.92 14.61 -9.88
N VAL A 413 -18.72 15.16 -9.77
CA VAL A 413 -18.50 16.61 -9.92
C VAL A 413 -18.90 17.07 -11.32
N PHE A 414 -18.52 16.34 -12.38
CA PHE A 414 -18.97 16.65 -13.73
C PHE A 414 -20.49 16.63 -13.86
N PHE A 415 -21.13 15.58 -13.32
CA PHE A 415 -22.59 15.44 -13.34
C PHE A 415 -23.28 16.59 -12.59
N LEU A 416 -22.83 16.91 -11.38
CA LEU A 416 -23.43 17.97 -10.55
C LEU A 416 -23.29 19.35 -11.20
N VAL A 417 -22.09 19.70 -11.69
CA VAL A 417 -21.85 20.96 -12.38
C VAL A 417 -22.72 21.10 -13.63
N GLU A 418 -22.84 20.04 -14.43
CA GLU A 418 -23.70 20.02 -15.62
C GLU A 418 -25.18 20.19 -15.25
N ARG A 419 -25.64 19.53 -14.18
CA ARG A 419 -27.03 19.62 -13.70
C ARG A 419 -27.36 21.01 -13.18
N ILE A 420 -26.47 21.63 -12.38
CA ILE A 420 -26.65 23.00 -11.87
C ILE A 420 -26.70 24.00 -13.04
N ARG A 421 -25.82 23.87 -14.02
CA ARG A 421 -25.78 24.75 -15.20
C ARG A 421 -27.01 24.64 -16.09
N LYS A 422 -27.71 23.50 -16.10
CA LYS A 422 -28.98 23.32 -16.84
C LYS A 422 -30.18 23.84 -16.08
N GLY A 423 -30.12 23.89 -14.75
CA GLY A 423 -31.28 24.21 -13.89
C GLY A 423 -31.62 25.73 -13.78
N ALA A 424 -30.65 26.64 -13.87
CA ALA A 424 -30.88 28.05 -13.68
C ALA A 424 -30.00 28.93 -14.59
N SER A 425 -30.60 29.84 -15.33
CA SER A 425 -29.90 30.69 -16.33
C SER A 425 -28.85 31.59 -15.71
N TRP A 426 -29.08 32.14 -14.52
CA TRP A 426 -28.16 33.02 -13.80
C TRP A 426 -26.95 32.28 -13.19
N PHE A 427 -27.08 30.99 -12.88
CA PHE A 427 -25.97 30.18 -12.43
C PHE A 427 -24.98 29.82 -13.56
N ARG A 428 -25.34 29.96 -14.83
CA ARG A 428 -24.44 29.65 -15.96
C ARG A 428 -23.20 30.52 -15.97
N THR A 429 -23.31 31.75 -15.50
CA THR A 429 -22.19 32.72 -15.44
C THR A 429 -21.36 32.56 -14.17
N LEU A 430 -21.97 32.16 -13.06
CA LEU A 430 -21.32 32.06 -11.74
C LEU A 430 -20.78 30.66 -11.43
N CYS A 431 -21.37 29.60 -12.02
CA CYS A 431 -20.91 28.24 -11.74
C CYS A 431 -19.59 27.94 -12.46
N PRO A 432 -18.51 27.67 -11.73
CA PRO A 432 -17.23 27.33 -12.33
C PRO A 432 -17.36 26.06 -13.18
N ARG A 433 -16.53 25.97 -14.21
CA ARG A 433 -16.38 24.69 -14.94
C ARG A 433 -15.80 23.66 -13.97
N ALA A 434 -16.23 22.39 -14.08
CA ALA A 434 -15.71 21.31 -13.23
C ALA A 434 -14.17 21.27 -13.21
N ALA A 435 -13.53 21.59 -14.34
CA ALA A 435 -12.08 21.69 -14.44
C ALA A 435 -11.47 22.73 -13.48
N LEU A 436 -12.15 23.85 -13.23
CA LEU A 436 -11.67 24.85 -12.28
C LEU A 436 -11.76 24.37 -10.83
N LEU A 437 -12.78 23.58 -10.50
CA LEU A 437 -12.90 22.96 -9.17
C LEU A 437 -11.78 21.94 -8.94
N PHE A 438 -11.46 21.14 -9.96
CA PHE A 438 -10.35 20.20 -9.86
C PHE A 438 -9.00 20.90 -9.78
N LEU A 439 -8.81 21.96 -10.56
CA LEU A 439 -7.60 22.80 -10.48
C LEU A 439 -7.46 23.45 -9.10
N ALA A 440 -8.55 23.98 -8.55
CA ALA A 440 -8.55 24.54 -7.19
C ALA A 440 -8.18 23.48 -6.15
N LEU A 441 -8.75 22.26 -6.24
CA LEU A 441 -8.39 21.15 -5.35
C LEU A 441 -6.89 20.80 -5.46
N VAL A 442 -6.36 20.71 -6.68
CA VAL A 442 -4.94 20.46 -6.92
C VAL A 442 -4.08 21.56 -6.32
N LEU A 443 -4.41 22.84 -6.55
CA LEU A 443 -3.66 23.98 -6.02
C LEU A 443 -3.67 24.03 -4.49
N VAL A 444 -4.79 23.69 -3.85
CA VAL A 444 -4.89 23.62 -2.39
C VAL A 444 -4.11 22.43 -1.81
N ALA A 445 -4.09 21.30 -2.52
CA ALA A 445 -3.35 20.12 -2.08
C ALA A 445 -1.83 20.24 -2.30
N LEU A 446 -1.40 20.98 -3.32
CA LEU A 446 -0.03 21.02 -3.79
C LEU A 446 1.00 21.45 -2.72
N PRO A 447 0.79 22.47 -1.89
CA PRO A 447 1.73 22.83 -0.83
C PRO A 447 2.00 21.67 0.12
N LYS A 448 0.95 20.97 0.57
CA LYS A 448 1.07 19.79 1.43
C LYS A 448 1.71 18.58 0.71
N THR A 449 1.48 18.49 -0.59
CA THR A 449 2.06 17.44 -1.45
C THR A 449 3.56 17.62 -1.61
N LEU A 450 4.02 18.85 -1.74
CA LEU A 450 5.43 19.19 -1.99
C LEU A 450 6.26 19.38 -0.72
N GLU A 451 5.68 19.15 0.47
CA GLU A 451 6.47 19.14 1.71
C GLU A 451 7.58 18.08 1.65
N PRO A 452 8.81 18.40 2.08
CA PRO A 452 9.92 17.45 2.14
C PRO A 452 9.54 16.16 2.88
N LEU A 453 9.99 15.02 2.34
CA LEU A 453 9.73 13.73 2.97
C LEU A 453 10.62 13.57 4.20
N HIS A 454 9.98 13.18 5.31
CA HIS A 454 10.65 12.85 6.56
C HIS A 454 11.60 13.94 7.11
N ALA A 455 11.36 15.23 6.82
CA ALA A 455 12.18 16.34 7.32
C ALA A 455 12.35 16.33 8.85
N ASN A 456 11.34 15.83 9.57
CA ASN A 456 11.41 15.66 11.03
C ASN A 456 12.41 14.57 11.47
N ARG A 457 13.06 13.86 10.56
CA ARG A 457 14.06 12.80 10.84
C ARG A 457 15.49 13.19 10.42
N ALA A 458 15.71 14.44 10.02
CA ALA A 458 17.02 14.94 9.61
C ALA A 458 18.10 14.69 10.69
N GLY A 459 17.76 14.82 11.97
CA GLY A 459 18.69 14.54 13.05
C GLY A 459 19.15 13.07 13.14
N HIS A 460 18.29 12.11 12.80
CA HIS A 460 18.74 10.70 12.72
C HIS A 460 19.70 10.48 11.55
N HIS A 461 19.51 11.22 10.44
CA HIS A 461 20.45 11.22 9.32
C HIS A 461 21.81 11.78 9.73
N ALA A 462 21.82 12.96 10.37
CA ALA A 462 23.04 13.61 10.86
C ALA A 462 23.83 12.71 11.84
N VAL A 463 23.13 12.12 12.82
CA VAL A 463 23.74 11.14 13.75
C VAL A 463 24.31 9.94 13.00
N GLY A 464 23.61 9.45 11.97
CA GLY A 464 24.09 8.32 11.16
C GLY A 464 25.38 8.64 10.40
N LEU A 465 25.46 9.84 9.81
CA LEU A 465 26.67 10.31 9.13
C LEU A 465 27.83 10.48 10.11
N TRP A 466 27.58 11.09 11.28
CA TRP A 466 28.59 11.22 12.33
C TRP A 466 29.12 9.83 12.75
N LEU A 467 28.21 8.87 12.98
CA LEU A 467 28.59 7.49 13.32
C LEU A 467 29.44 6.85 12.21
N ALA A 468 29.09 7.05 10.92
CA ALA A 468 29.87 6.50 9.80
C ALA A 468 31.33 6.90 9.80
N GLU A 469 31.64 8.11 10.31
CA GLU A 469 32.98 8.68 10.34
C GLU A 469 33.77 8.33 11.61
N HIS A 470 33.08 8.09 12.74
CA HIS A 470 33.73 8.05 14.06
C HIS A 470 33.77 6.67 14.72
N ILE A 471 32.98 5.68 14.21
CA ILE A 471 32.91 4.36 14.84
C ILE A 471 33.69 3.28 14.10
N THR A 472 34.21 2.33 14.87
CA THR A 472 34.87 1.15 14.32
C THR A 472 33.82 0.03 14.01
N PRO A 473 34.15 -0.93 13.13
CA PRO A 473 33.27 -2.07 12.89
C PRO A 473 32.93 -2.93 14.13
N ALA A 474 33.75 -2.84 15.17
CA ALA A 474 33.60 -3.57 16.43
C ALA A 474 32.56 -2.92 17.38
N ASP A 475 32.32 -1.61 17.24
CA ASP A 475 31.41 -0.89 18.14
C ASP A 475 29.96 -1.27 17.90
N GLU A 476 29.16 -1.27 18.97
CA GLU A 476 27.72 -1.55 18.91
C GLU A 476 26.92 -0.26 18.70
N ILE A 477 25.84 -0.32 17.91
CA ILE A 477 24.87 0.76 17.77
C ILE A 477 23.52 0.28 18.31
N ASP A 478 23.01 0.96 19.32
CA ASP A 478 21.64 0.80 19.82
C ASP A 478 20.78 1.94 19.30
N ASP A 479 20.15 1.68 18.14
CA ASP A 479 19.24 2.61 17.47
C ASP A 479 17.85 1.98 17.33
N PRO A 480 16.92 2.29 18.25
CA PRO A 480 15.55 1.79 18.17
C PRO A 480 14.77 2.31 16.96
N PHE A 481 15.29 3.34 16.28
CA PHE A 481 14.68 3.97 15.11
C PHE A 481 15.19 3.39 13.79
N CYS A 482 16.33 2.72 13.78
CA CYS A 482 17.02 2.09 12.66
C CYS A 482 17.67 3.06 11.64
N TRP A 483 17.38 4.37 11.65
CA TRP A 483 17.92 5.31 10.66
C TRP A 483 19.40 5.61 10.89
N ALA A 484 19.81 5.91 12.12
CA ALA A 484 21.21 6.21 12.41
C ALA A 484 22.11 5.01 12.10
N ALA A 485 21.70 3.80 12.50
CA ALA A 485 22.42 2.58 12.15
C ALA A 485 22.46 2.33 10.62
N HIS A 486 21.38 2.67 9.91
CA HIS A 486 21.31 2.55 8.46
C HIS A 486 22.30 3.49 7.77
N TYR A 487 22.28 4.79 8.10
CA TYR A 487 23.17 5.79 7.52
C TYR A 487 24.63 5.64 7.96
N ALA A 488 24.87 4.96 9.10
CA ALA A 488 26.21 4.49 9.49
C ALA A 488 26.69 3.26 8.68
N GLY A 489 25.93 2.81 7.68
CA GLY A 489 26.28 1.69 6.80
C GLY A 489 26.11 0.30 7.43
N ARG A 490 25.55 0.20 8.64
CA ARG A 490 25.41 -1.09 9.36
C ARG A 490 24.38 -2.04 8.73
N THR A 491 23.50 -1.55 7.90
CA THR A 491 22.47 -2.36 7.24
C THR A 491 23.05 -3.33 6.19
N PHE A 492 24.18 -2.98 5.57
CA PHE A 492 24.78 -3.68 4.43
C PHE A 492 26.10 -4.39 4.76
N LEU A 493 26.32 -4.72 6.03
CA LEU A 493 27.50 -5.46 6.43
C LEU A 493 27.44 -6.92 5.93
N ARG A 494 28.50 -7.34 5.24
CA ARG A 494 28.72 -8.77 4.93
C ARG A 494 29.14 -9.48 6.21
N GLU A 495 28.39 -10.49 6.60
CA GLU A 495 28.86 -11.47 7.57
C GLU A 495 30.03 -12.21 6.94
N THR A 496 31.26 -11.86 7.24
CA THR A 496 32.45 -12.64 6.85
C THR A 496 32.50 -13.87 7.76
N PRO A 497 32.23 -15.09 7.21
CA PRO A 497 32.36 -16.30 8.01
C PRO A 497 33.82 -16.44 8.47
N GLY A 498 34.06 -16.41 9.77
CA GLY A 498 35.38 -16.64 10.35
C GLY A 498 36.21 -15.38 10.66
N ALA A 499 35.75 -14.16 10.36
CA ALA A 499 36.32 -12.98 10.98
C ALA A 499 35.77 -12.93 12.42
N SER A 500 36.40 -13.64 13.34
CA SER A 500 36.33 -13.27 14.74
C SER A 500 36.97 -11.88 14.78
N LEU A 501 36.14 -10.84 14.95
CA LEU A 501 36.60 -9.52 15.28
C LEU A 501 37.45 -9.68 16.56
N SER A 502 38.77 -9.71 16.40
CA SER A 502 39.73 -9.85 17.51
C SER A 502 39.73 -8.60 18.40
N CYS A 503 38.88 -7.59 18.08
CA CYS A 503 38.66 -6.42 18.90
C CYS A 503 37.36 -6.58 19.68
N THR A 504 37.45 -6.60 20.99
CA THR A 504 36.31 -6.38 21.88
C THR A 504 35.71 -5.01 21.57
N PRO A 505 34.36 -4.91 21.44
CA PRO A 505 33.71 -3.61 21.25
C PRO A 505 34.09 -2.68 22.42
N CYS A 506 34.57 -1.47 22.10
CA CYS A 506 34.99 -0.50 23.11
C CYS A 506 33.79 0.30 23.62
N PHE A 507 32.84 0.59 22.73
CA PHE A 507 31.69 1.43 23.05
C PHE A 507 30.41 0.88 22.48
N ARG A 508 29.31 1.16 23.19
CA ARG A 508 27.93 1.07 22.68
C ARG A 508 27.42 2.48 22.45
N TYR A 509 27.09 2.81 21.22
CA TYR A 509 26.51 4.08 20.85
C TYR A 509 24.98 3.99 20.90
N VAL A 510 24.34 4.81 21.74
CA VAL A 510 22.90 4.80 21.98
C VAL A 510 22.28 6.06 21.42
N VAL A 511 21.36 5.92 20.46
CA VAL A 511 20.61 7.03 19.87
C VAL A 511 19.36 7.30 20.72
N HIS A 512 19.28 8.51 21.29
CA HIS A 512 18.16 8.95 22.10
C HIS A 512 17.43 10.12 21.44
N ASP A 513 16.13 9.94 21.12
CA ASP A 513 15.25 11.00 20.58
C ASP A 513 14.51 11.65 21.75
N CYS A 514 14.83 12.91 22.05
CA CYS A 514 14.27 13.68 23.15
C CYS A 514 12.86 14.22 22.86
N ARG A 515 12.40 14.16 21.60
CA ARG A 515 11.11 14.70 21.22
C ARG A 515 9.97 13.81 21.71
N PRO A 516 8.90 14.38 22.26
CA PRO A 516 7.72 13.64 22.64
C PRO A 516 6.94 13.22 21.37
N ASP A 517 7.28 12.07 20.80
CA ASP A 517 6.57 11.58 19.62
C ASP A 517 5.41 10.68 20.06
N HIS A 518 4.22 11.26 20.16
CA HIS A 518 2.99 10.56 20.51
C HIS A 518 2.52 9.52 19.46
N ARG A 519 3.14 9.48 18.28
CA ARG A 519 2.71 8.62 17.17
C ARG A 519 3.40 7.26 17.12
N ASP A 520 4.55 7.11 17.77
CA ASP A 520 5.33 5.87 17.71
C ASP A 520 5.01 4.90 18.86
N ARG A 521 3.79 4.41 18.87
CA ARG A 521 3.32 3.39 19.84
C ARG A 521 4.03 2.03 19.76
N PHE A 522 4.81 1.80 18.69
CA PHE A 522 5.52 0.54 18.42
C PHE A 522 7.00 0.59 18.75
N ARG A 523 7.49 1.68 19.32
CA ARG A 523 8.91 1.82 19.67
C ARG A 523 9.21 1.15 21.00
N LYS A 524 10.34 0.44 21.04
CA LYS A 524 11.01 0.22 22.32
C LYS A 524 11.43 1.63 22.82
N PRO A 525 11.06 2.03 24.01
CA PRO A 525 11.52 3.30 24.56
C PRO A 525 13.05 3.26 24.57
N SER A 526 13.69 4.36 24.17
CA SER A 526 15.13 4.55 24.39
C SER A 526 15.43 4.38 25.89
N ALA A 527 16.59 3.84 26.22
CA ALA A 527 16.97 3.73 27.62
C ALA A 527 16.88 5.12 28.28
N PRO A 528 16.32 5.23 29.50
CA PRO A 528 16.24 6.50 30.20
C PRO A 528 17.63 7.15 30.31
N ILE A 529 17.74 8.45 30.05
CA ILE A 529 19.02 9.20 30.10
C ILE A 529 19.77 8.93 31.40
N GLY A 530 19.07 8.91 32.54
CA GLY A 530 19.67 8.62 33.84
C GLY A 530 20.39 7.25 33.91
N ASN A 531 19.84 6.24 33.24
CA ASN A 531 20.47 4.91 33.17
C ASN A 531 21.73 4.91 32.29
N LEU A 532 21.70 5.69 31.20
CA LEU A 532 22.85 5.83 30.31
C LEU A 532 24.03 6.55 31.01
N VAL A 533 23.74 7.63 31.74
CA VAL A 533 24.71 8.38 32.52
C VAL A 533 25.26 7.51 33.69
N ALA A 534 24.39 6.77 34.40
CA ALA A 534 24.82 5.84 35.46
C ALA A 534 25.70 4.71 34.94
N ALA A 535 25.59 4.33 33.67
CA ALA A 535 26.45 3.35 33.00
C ALA A 535 27.75 3.96 32.46
N GLY A 536 28.07 5.21 32.80
CA GLY A 536 29.27 5.92 32.33
C GLY A 536 29.14 6.49 30.92
N GLY A 537 27.93 6.57 30.39
CA GLY A 537 27.64 7.12 29.07
C GLY A 537 27.88 8.64 29.02
N GLN A 538 28.55 9.09 27.97
CA GLN A 538 28.80 10.51 27.68
C GLN A 538 28.12 10.89 26.38
N VAL A 539 27.57 12.11 26.30
CA VAL A 539 27.05 12.67 25.07
C VAL A 539 28.21 13.01 24.16
N VAL A 540 28.33 12.38 23.02
CA VAL A 540 29.41 12.57 22.04
C VAL A 540 28.96 13.37 20.82
N TYR A 541 27.66 13.42 20.56
CA TYR A 541 27.07 14.21 19.49
C TYR A 541 25.60 14.56 19.81
N HIS A 542 25.14 15.72 19.35
CA HIS A 542 23.77 16.16 19.49
C HIS A 542 23.28 16.90 18.23
N TRP A 543 21.99 16.91 18.00
CA TRP A 543 21.40 17.60 16.85
C TRP A 543 20.14 18.39 17.27
N PRO A 544 19.94 19.65 16.81
CA PRO A 544 20.85 20.45 15.98
C PRO A 544 22.15 20.83 16.71
N GLU A 545 23.26 21.00 15.98
CA GLU A 545 24.56 21.33 16.55
C GLU A 545 24.64 22.77 17.09
N GLU A 546 23.77 23.65 16.55
CA GLU A 546 23.74 25.08 16.90
C GLU A 546 23.06 25.36 18.25
N VAL A 547 22.38 24.38 18.85
CA VAL A 547 21.67 24.54 20.13
C VAL A 547 22.47 23.89 21.28
N HIS A 548 22.14 24.27 22.52
CA HIS A 548 22.70 23.59 23.68
C HIS A 548 22.21 22.14 23.78
N VAL A 549 23.02 21.26 24.38
CA VAL A 549 22.68 19.82 24.54
C VAL A 549 21.34 19.61 25.20
N GLU A 550 20.93 20.47 26.13
CA GLU A 550 19.64 20.41 26.84
C GLU A 550 18.43 20.70 25.94
N GLU A 551 18.62 21.43 24.84
CA GLU A 551 17.60 21.80 23.86
C GLU A 551 17.65 20.90 22.62
N ALA A 552 18.58 19.97 22.56
CA ALA A 552 18.76 19.09 21.42
C ALA A 552 17.59 18.14 21.24
N ASN A 553 17.24 17.91 19.99
CA ASN A 553 16.18 16.96 19.62
C ASN A 553 16.65 15.50 19.69
N ILE A 554 17.93 15.26 19.39
CA ILE A 554 18.55 13.94 19.40
C ILE A 554 19.89 14.02 20.10
N LEU A 555 20.14 13.04 20.98
CA LEU A 555 21.41 12.85 21.69
C LEU A 555 22.02 11.51 21.29
N LEU A 556 23.34 11.50 21.09
CA LEU A 556 24.11 10.29 20.90
C LEU A 556 25.00 10.07 22.09
N PHE A 557 24.78 8.97 22.81
CA PHE A 557 25.59 8.56 23.96
C PHE A 557 26.64 7.52 23.53
N ALA A 558 27.89 7.69 23.95
CA ALA A 558 28.89 6.63 23.94
C ALA A 558 28.99 6.03 25.35
N VAL A 559 28.56 4.77 25.48
CA VAL A 559 28.59 4.01 26.74
C VAL A 559 29.76 3.02 26.66
N PRO A 560 30.75 3.09 27.56
CA PRO A 560 31.87 2.16 27.54
C PRO A 560 31.38 0.74 27.86
N LEU A 561 31.74 -0.23 27.02
CA LEU A 561 31.53 -1.63 27.30
C LEU A 561 32.67 -2.09 28.21
N THR A 562 32.44 -2.04 29.54
CA THR A 562 33.37 -2.64 30.49
C THR A 562 33.45 -4.12 30.18
N GLY A 563 34.62 -4.55 29.65
CA GLY A 563 34.88 -5.97 29.47
C GLY A 563 34.64 -6.69 30.78
N ASN A 564 33.84 -7.71 30.80
CA ASN A 564 33.78 -8.66 31.89
C ASN A 564 35.20 -9.16 32.13
N LYS A 565 35.82 -8.68 33.20
CA LYS A 565 37.06 -9.28 33.76
C LYS A 565 36.72 -10.64 34.30
#